data_d6e3a5b5286c75715f8f6d0e03c4e972
#
_entry.id   d6e3a5b5286c75715f8f6d0e03c4e972
#
_cell.length_a   1.000
_cell.length_b   1.000
_cell.length_c   1.000
_cell.angle_alpha   90.00
_cell.angle_beta   90.00
_cell.angle_gamma   90.00
#
_symmetry.space_group_name_H-M   'P 1'
#
loop_
_entity.id
_entity.type
_entity.pdbx_description
1 polymer ?
#
loop_
_entity_poly.entity_id
_entity_poly.type
_entity_poly.pdbx_seq_one_letter_code
_entity_poly.pdbx_strand_id
1 'polypeptide(L)'
;MRSDSCKERGIRLARVDDRPQLENLWKRCFGDTDAFTRYYFDWYFPHNRVLLCEEEGRILGQLHENEYDFSLYGQQARLPYIVGVSTEAEVRGQGIMSSLLTWSLRDAAERKLPFVYLMPADEAIYKPFGFAYIYAQDIWKRKASCPGDPGAEALRTGQASFAGITARKPSFDTAYAAAAAIGNGILEDCCDIFTQRDVWYLKRLAAENQADGGDFMLLYAEDGPAGYVSFSIEEEAEVRELAFLPEYEKCVCSWFLEAFADKDVLLLPMPDTSAFSDVQKHPVIMGRIAHLPAFLSMLKPEEDVSLVIELTDDIIAENSGCWRWTCKDGVCRAERAGENEKPDLCLGAADLLQMAMGYTEPAAPFPKIKCRIMINEIV
;
A
#
# COMPACT_ATOMS: atom_id res chain seq x y z
N MET A 1 -7.02 19.55 24.84
CA MET A 1 -6.43 20.87 24.56
C MET A 1 -5.16 20.73 23.70
N ARG A 2 -5.29 20.28 22.44
CA ARG A 2 -4.20 20.21 21.41
C ARG A 2 -4.68 20.68 20.04
N SER A 3 -5.82 21.38 19.93
CA SER A 3 -6.45 21.72 18.64
C SER A 3 -5.94 22.99 17.95
N ASP A 4 -5.10 23.81 18.59
CA ASP A 4 -4.66 25.09 18.01
C ASP A 4 -3.23 25.10 17.44
N SER A 5 -2.45 24.03 17.67
CA SER A 5 -1.03 24.02 17.27
C SER A 5 -0.79 23.90 15.75
N CYS A 6 -1.76 23.40 14.99
CA CYS A 6 -1.60 23.21 13.53
C CYS A 6 -1.67 24.53 12.74
N LYS A 7 -2.45 25.52 13.21
CA LYS A 7 -2.54 26.83 12.54
C LYS A 7 -1.35 27.74 12.80
N GLU A 8 -0.61 27.49 13.88
CA GLU A 8 0.54 28.32 14.28
C GLU A 8 1.85 27.94 13.58
N ARG A 9 1.92 26.80 12.83
CA ARG A 9 3.17 26.23 12.31
C ARG A 9 3.34 26.30 10.79
N GLY A 10 2.65 27.18 10.08
CA GLY A 10 2.89 27.31 8.63
C GLY A 10 2.72 26.01 7.84
N ILE A 11 1.77 25.13 8.23
CA ILE A 11 1.47 23.91 7.45
C ILE A 11 0.63 24.26 6.24
N ARG A 12 1.08 23.82 5.10
CA ARG A 12 0.41 24.02 3.81
C ARG A 12 0.67 22.89 2.83
N LEU A 13 -0.11 22.83 1.75
CA LEU A 13 0.21 22.00 0.59
C LEU A 13 1.42 22.58 -0.16
N ALA A 14 2.25 21.69 -0.68
CA ALA A 14 3.39 22.04 -1.52
C ALA A 14 2.94 22.62 -2.86
N ARG A 15 3.80 23.47 -3.41
CA ARG A 15 3.71 24.03 -4.77
C ARG A 15 4.86 23.46 -5.60
N VAL A 16 4.78 23.60 -6.90
CA VAL A 16 5.84 23.13 -7.81
C VAL A 16 7.21 23.71 -7.44
N ASP A 17 7.24 24.98 -7.03
CA ASP A 17 8.50 25.67 -6.67
C ASP A 17 9.13 25.16 -5.36
N ASP A 18 8.38 24.40 -4.55
CA ASP A 18 8.90 23.81 -3.31
C ASP A 18 9.77 22.57 -3.57
N ARG A 19 9.63 21.94 -4.75
CA ARG A 19 10.30 20.68 -5.11
C ARG A 19 11.79 20.63 -4.74
N PRO A 20 12.63 21.63 -5.06
CA PRO A 20 14.06 21.55 -4.74
C PRO A 20 14.36 21.44 -3.24
N GLN A 21 13.57 22.12 -2.38
CA GLN A 21 13.73 22.02 -0.94
C GLN A 21 13.25 20.66 -0.41
N LEU A 22 12.13 20.14 -0.93
CA LEU A 22 11.57 18.85 -0.57
C LEU A 22 12.51 17.69 -0.94
N GLU A 23 13.07 17.70 -2.18
CA GLU A 23 14.09 16.73 -2.61
C GLU A 23 15.34 16.75 -1.71
N ASN A 24 15.79 17.93 -1.35
CA ASN A 24 16.95 18.08 -0.48
C ASN A 24 16.68 17.57 0.95
N LEU A 25 15.47 17.80 1.49
CA LEU A 25 15.06 17.27 2.79
C LEU A 25 14.94 15.74 2.74
N TRP A 26 14.34 15.19 1.67
CA TRP A 26 14.25 13.76 1.42
C TRP A 26 15.62 13.08 1.46
N LYS A 27 16.57 13.56 0.64
CA LYS A 27 17.93 13.01 0.58
C LYS A 27 18.65 13.01 1.93
N ARG A 28 18.48 14.07 2.72
CA ARG A 28 19.09 14.14 4.07
C ARG A 28 18.48 13.17 5.06
N CYS A 29 17.21 12.82 4.89
CA CYS A 29 16.47 12.01 5.87
C CYS A 29 16.49 10.51 5.54
N PHE A 30 16.44 10.13 4.26
CA PHE A 30 16.27 8.73 3.86
C PHE A 30 17.58 8.10 3.33
N GLY A 31 18.46 8.90 2.76
CA GLY A 31 19.73 8.40 2.24
C GLY A 31 19.62 7.62 0.93
N ASP A 32 18.48 7.74 0.25
CA ASP A 32 18.22 7.10 -1.03
C ASP A 32 19.17 7.58 -2.13
N THR A 33 19.37 6.76 -3.14
CA THR A 33 20.18 7.10 -4.32
C THR A 33 19.62 8.29 -5.07
N ASP A 34 20.47 9.01 -5.80
CA ASP A 34 20.01 10.09 -6.70
C ASP A 34 19.06 9.58 -7.79
N ALA A 35 19.21 8.31 -8.21
CA ALA A 35 18.35 7.67 -9.20
C ALA A 35 16.95 7.47 -8.64
N PHE A 36 16.85 6.87 -7.43
CA PHE A 36 15.58 6.65 -6.74
C PHE A 36 14.89 7.97 -6.39
N THR A 37 15.60 8.94 -5.81
CA THR A 37 15.02 10.25 -5.49
C THR A 37 14.45 10.92 -6.73
N ARG A 38 15.20 10.89 -7.86
CA ARG A 38 14.74 11.46 -9.13
C ARG A 38 13.47 10.74 -9.62
N TYR A 39 13.49 9.40 -9.63
CA TYR A 39 12.31 8.59 -9.95
C TYR A 39 11.10 9.03 -9.13
N TYR A 40 11.23 9.05 -7.80
CA TYR A 40 10.14 9.39 -6.91
C TYR A 40 9.54 10.78 -7.22
N PHE A 41 10.38 11.80 -7.30
CA PHE A 41 9.90 13.16 -7.55
C PHE A 41 9.43 13.41 -8.99
N ASP A 42 9.88 12.63 -9.97
CA ASP A 42 9.37 12.74 -11.34
C ASP A 42 8.03 12.04 -11.55
N TRP A 43 7.80 10.93 -10.86
CA TRP A 43 6.58 10.16 -11.01
C TRP A 43 5.47 10.54 -10.03
N TYR A 44 5.80 10.78 -8.76
CA TYR A 44 4.79 11.05 -7.75
C TYR A 44 4.52 12.52 -7.53
N PHE A 45 5.54 13.35 -7.40
CA PHE A 45 5.37 14.75 -7.02
C PHE A 45 4.40 15.55 -7.90
N PRO A 46 4.29 15.33 -9.23
CA PRO A 46 3.29 16.00 -10.07
C PRO A 46 1.84 15.58 -9.79
N HIS A 47 1.62 14.44 -9.13
CA HIS A 47 0.31 13.80 -9.00
C HIS A 47 -0.13 13.59 -7.55
N ASN A 48 0.80 13.57 -6.60
CA ASN A 48 0.51 13.36 -5.19
C ASN A 48 0.19 14.68 -4.47
N ARG A 49 -0.28 14.53 -3.24
CA ARG A 49 -0.46 15.65 -2.31
C ARG A 49 0.74 15.65 -1.36
N VAL A 50 1.42 16.78 -1.25
CA VAL A 50 2.54 16.93 -0.32
C VAL A 50 2.19 18.00 0.68
N LEU A 51 2.20 17.63 1.96
CA LEU A 51 2.11 18.55 3.08
C LEU A 51 3.52 18.95 3.51
N LEU A 52 3.70 20.22 3.82
CA LEU A 52 4.94 20.72 4.36
C LEU A 52 4.71 21.67 5.54
N CYS A 53 5.71 21.75 6.40
CA CYS A 53 5.80 22.78 7.46
C CYS A 53 6.90 23.75 7.08
N GLU A 54 6.55 25.03 6.95
CA GLU A 54 7.45 26.11 6.56
C GLU A 54 7.54 27.17 7.65
N GLU A 55 8.76 27.62 7.92
CA GLU A 55 9.04 28.78 8.75
C GLU A 55 10.08 29.65 8.06
N GLU A 56 9.79 30.92 7.92
CA GLU A 56 10.69 31.95 7.33
C GLU A 56 11.23 31.55 5.92
N GLY A 57 10.41 30.88 5.09
CA GLY A 57 10.78 30.45 3.74
C GLY A 57 11.61 29.15 3.68
N ARG A 58 11.82 28.50 4.83
CA ARG A 58 12.52 27.20 4.93
C ARG A 58 11.53 26.10 5.24
N ILE A 59 11.59 25.02 4.48
CA ILE A 59 10.80 23.79 4.75
C ILE A 59 11.51 22.99 5.85
N LEU A 60 10.80 22.78 6.94
CA LEU A 60 11.28 22.08 8.13
C LEU A 60 10.80 20.63 8.23
N GLY A 61 9.73 20.29 7.53
CA GLY A 61 9.19 18.93 7.49
C GLY A 61 8.26 18.74 6.31
N GLN A 62 8.09 17.49 5.89
CA GLN A 62 7.21 17.08 4.80
C GLN A 62 6.52 15.76 5.11
N LEU A 63 5.38 15.53 4.46
CA LEU A 63 4.61 14.30 4.43
C LEU A 63 3.98 14.20 3.04
N HIS A 64 4.17 13.08 2.36
CA HIS A 64 3.61 12.83 1.05
C HIS A 64 2.40 11.89 1.17
N GLU A 65 1.37 12.16 0.38
CA GLU A 65 0.19 11.30 0.21
C GLU A 65 0.17 10.84 -1.25
N ASN A 66 0.65 9.62 -1.50
CA ASN A 66 0.55 8.98 -2.81
C ASN A 66 -0.83 8.35 -2.93
N GLU A 67 -1.67 8.85 -3.82
CA GLU A 67 -3.03 8.33 -3.98
C GLU A 67 -3.04 7.15 -4.94
N TYR A 68 -3.63 6.03 -4.49
CA TYR A 68 -3.82 4.82 -5.28
C TYR A 68 -5.29 4.47 -5.43
N ASP A 69 -5.64 3.93 -6.60
CA ASP A 69 -6.97 3.41 -6.86
C ASP A 69 -7.11 1.99 -6.28
N PHE A 70 -8.12 1.80 -5.45
CA PHE A 70 -8.43 0.55 -4.77
C PHE A 70 -9.72 -0.06 -5.27
N SER A 71 -9.79 -1.38 -5.25
CA SER A 71 -11.03 -2.13 -5.16
C SER A 71 -11.30 -2.44 -3.68
N LEU A 72 -12.41 -1.96 -3.15
CA LEU A 72 -12.91 -2.24 -1.80
C LEU A 72 -14.19 -3.05 -1.94
N TYR A 73 -14.11 -4.37 -1.85
CA TYR A 73 -15.25 -5.27 -2.09
C TYR A 73 -15.95 -4.98 -3.43
N GLY A 74 -15.19 -4.74 -4.49
CA GLY A 74 -15.67 -4.39 -5.82
C GLY A 74 -16.10 -2.92 -6.01
N GLN A 75 -16.04 -2.08 -4.96
CA GLN A 75 -16.26 -0.64 -5.07
C GLN A 75 -14.94 0.09 -5.25
N GLN A 76 -14.90 1.02 -6.19
CA GLN A 76 -13.68 1.81 -6.41
C GLN A 76 -13.56 2.93 -5.36
N ALA A 77 -12.35 3.08 -4.83
CA ALA A 77 -11.99 4.17 -3.94
C ALA A 77 -10.56 4.63 -4.23
N ARG A 78 -10.27 5.90 -3.98
CA ARG A 78 -8.92 6.44 -4.07
C ARG A 78 -8.41 6.75 -2.69
N LEU A 79 -7.34 6.07 -2.26
CA LEU A 79 -6.83 6.12 -0.89
C LEU A 79 -5.39 6.63 -0.85
N PRO A 80 -5.05 7.48 0.13
CA PRO A 80 -3.70 7.98 0.29
C PRO A 80 -2.80 6.99 1.04
N TYR A 81 -1.68 6.67 0.41
CA TYR A 81 -0.52 6.06 1.04
C TYR A 81 0.38 7.16 1.60
N ILE A 82 0.57 7.19 2.92
CA ILE A 82 1.43 8.16 3.59
C ILE A 82 2.88 7.67 3.51
N VAL A 83 3.73 8.49 2.92
CA VAL A 83 5.16 8.18 2.70
C VAL A 83 6.01 9.43 2.85
N GLY A 84 7.33 9.28 2.94
CA GLY A 84 8.26 10.41 2.95
C GLY A 84 8.11 11.35 4.14
N VAL A 85 7.59 10.85 5.26
CA VAL A 85 7.41 11.65 6.49
C VAL A 85 8.77 11.97 7.07
N SER A 86 9.21 13.21 6.92
CA SER A 86 10.54 13.63 7.34
C SER A 86 10.55 15.02 7.97
N THR A 87 11.54 15.23 8.85
CA THR A 87 11.74 16.48 9.59
C THR A 87 13.23 16.77 9.67
N GLU A 88 13.62 18.02 9.44
CA GLU A 88 15.00 18.50 9.61
C GLU A 88 15.54 18.11 10.97
N ALA A 89 16.81 17.63 11.00
CA ALA A 89 17.41 17.04 12.18
C ALA A 89 17.42 18.00 13.39
N GLU A 90 17.70 19.28 13.15
CA GLU A 90 17.82 20.31 14.21
C GLU A 90 16.46 20.69 14.86
N VAL A 91 15.35 20.34 14.23
CA VAL A 91 13.98 20.65 14.77
C VAL A 91 13.19 19.39 15.11
N ARG A 92 13.82 18.23 15.13
CA ARG A 92 13.20 16.99 15.60
C ARG A 92 12.78 17.11 17.07
N GLY A 93 11.72 16.38 17.45
CA GLY A 93 11.16 16.43 18.80
C GLY A 93 10.29 17.66 19.10
N GLN A 94 10.16 18.61 18.15
CA GLN A 94 9.32 19.82 18.32
C GLN A 94 7.88 19.63 17.84
N GLY A 95 7.47 18.41 17.46
CA GLY A 95 6.10 18.04 17.08
C GLY A 95 5.70 18.38 15.64
N ILE A 96 6.64 18.67 14.73
CA ILE A 96 6.34 18.97 13.32
C ILE A 96 5.68 17.76 12.65
N MET A 97 6.28 16.56 12.79
CA MET A 97 5.70 15.31 12.27
C MET A 97 4.27 15.09 12.81
N SER A 98 4.08 15.26 14.12
CA SER A 98 2.76 15.08 14.74
C SER A 98 1.72 16.06 14.16
N SER A 99 2.12 17.29 13.87
CA SER A 99 1.24 18.28 13.28
C SER A 99 0.90 17.93 11.81
N LEU A 100 1.87 17.47 11.02
CA LEU A 100 1.66 17.04 9.64
C LEU A 100 0.72 15.83 9.58
N LEU A 101 0.98 14.79 10.39
CA LEU A 101 0.11 13.60 10.47
C LEU A 101 -1.31 13.95 10.94
N THR A 102 -1.44 14.77 11.97
CA THR A 102 -2.77 15.19 12.46
C THR A 102 -3.53 15.98 11.38
N TRP A 103 -2.84 16.85 10.64
CA TRP A 103 -3.46 17.59 9.55
C TRP A 103 -3.93 16.63 8.44
N SER A 104 -3.06 15.71 7.98
CA SER A 104 -3.38 14.71 6.96
C SER A 104 -4.59 13.86 7.36
N LEU A 105 -4.64 13.36 8.60
CA LEU A 105 -5.76 12.55 9.11
C LEU A 105 -7.08 13.32 9.13
N ARG A 106 -7.07 14.60 9.54
CA ARG A 106 -8.26 15.44 9.53
C ARG A 106 -8.74 15.77 8.13
N ASP A 107 -7.83 16.09 7.21
CA ASP A 107 -8.17 16.29 5.79
C ASP A 107 -8.79 15.02 5.18
N ALA A 108 -8.23 13.86 5.47
CA ALA A 108 -8.78 12.58 5.01
C ALA A 108 -10.20 12.34 5.58
N ALA A 109 -10.45 12.71 6.84
CA ALA A 109 -11.78 12.65 7.44
C ALA A 109 -12.77 13.61 6.78
N GLU A 110 -12.38 14.85 6.52
CA GLU A 110 -13.19 15.85 5.79
C GLU A 110 -13.52 15.39 4.38
N ARG A 111 -12.58 14.74 3.70
CA ARG A 111 -12.77 14.10 2.38
C ARG A 111 -13.61 12.81 2.46
N LYS A 112 -14.00 12.38 3.67
CA LYS A 112 -14.77 11.15 3.94
C LYS A 112 -14.10 9.89 3.42
N LEU A 113 -12.78 9.83 3.48
CA LEU A 113 -12.04 8.64 3.13
C LEU A 113 -12.22 7.57 4.22
N PRO A 114 -12.42 6.29 3.87
CA PRO A 114 -12.63 5.24 4.87
C PRO A 114 -11.40 5.05 5.77
N PHE A 115 -10.21 5.01 5.18
CA PHE A 115 -8.95 4.88 5.91
C PHE A 115 -7.79 5.47 5.10
N VAL A 116 -6.68 5.68 5.77
CA VAL A 116 -5.36 5.97 5.21
C VAL A 116 -4.41 4.86 5.61
N TYR A 117 -3.30 4.68 4.90
CA TYR A 117 -2.36 3.60 5.19
C TYR A 117 -0.91 4.02 4.94
N LEU A 118 0.02 3.28 5.51
CA LEU A 118 1.47 3.47 5.39
C LEU A 118 2.23 2.18 5.66
N MET A 119 3.46 2.12 5.19
CA MET A 119 4.47 1.17 5.67
C MET A 119 5.32 1.89 6.75
N PRO A 120 5.32 1.41 7.99
CA PRO A 120 6.02 2.11 9.06
C PRO A 120 7.52 1.80 9.02
N ALA A 121 8.36 2.83 9.14
CA ALA A 121 9.78 2.65 9.46
C ALA A 121 9.97 2.07 10.88
N ASP A 122 9.11 2.50 11.81
CA ASP A 122 8.96 1.97 13.16
C ASP A 122 7.50 2.17 13.60
N GLU A 123 6.83 1.09 13.99
CA GLU A 123 5.43 1.14 14.42
C GLU A 123 5.19 2.05 15.62
N ALA A 124 6.19 2.19 16.51
CA ALA A 124 6.09 3.02 17.69
C ALA A 124 5.86 4.51 17.36
N ILE A 125 6.26 4.95 16.16
CA ILE A 125 6.05 6.31 15.67
C ILE A 125 4.57 6.57 15.37
N TYR A 126 3.86 5.57 14.82
CA TYR A 126 2.51 5.74 14.26
C TYR A 126 1.40 5.24 15.19
N LYS A 127 1.68 4.31 16.10
CA LYS A 127 0.71 3.84 17.12
C LYS A 127 0.06 4.96 17.92
N PRO A 128 0.77 6.04 18.36
CA PRO A 128 0.15 7.14 19.07
C PRO A 128 -0.89 7.93 18.24
N PHE A 129 -0.89 7.76 16.92
CA PHE A 129 -1.85 8.34 15.99
C PHE A 129 -3.01 7.39 15.66
N GLY A 130 -3.08 6.22 16.32
CA GLY A 130 -4.11 5.21 16.13
C GLY A 130 -3.93 4.37 14.87
N PHE A 131 -2.73 4.32 14.30
CA PHE A 131 -2.39 3.34 13.27
C PHE A 131 -2.19 1.96 13.87
N ALA A 132 -2.65 0.94 13.16
CA ALA A 132 -2.44 -0.46 13.52
C ALA A 132 -2.19 -1.30 12.26
N TYR A 133 -1.47 -2.41 12.41
CA TYR A 133 -1.26 -3.33 11.29
C TYR A 133 -2.58 -3.89 10.77
N ILE A 134 -2.74 -3.86 9.46
CA ILE A 134 -3.90 -4.38 8.73
C ILE A 134 -3.52 -5.43 7.69
N TYR A 135 -2.25 -5.54 7.34
CA TYR A 135 -1.77 -6.46 6.34
C TYR A 135 -0.37 -6.99 6.68
N ALA A 136 -0.19 -8.29 6.48
CA ALA A 136 1.08 -8.96 6.55
C ALA A 136 1.40 -9.58 5.19
N GLN A 137 2.55 -9.22 4.62
CA GLN A 137 3.04 -9.70 3.35
C GLN A 137 3.62 -11.11 3.49
N ASP A 138 3.24 -12.00 2.61
CA ASP A 138 3.90 -13.28 2.42
C ASP A 138 5.24 -13.06 1.72
N ILE A 139 6.30 -13.63 2.26
CA ILE A 139 7.66 -13.58 1.70
C ILE A 139 8.16 -14.99 1.48
N TRP A 140 8.51 -15.31 0.24
CA TRP A 140 9.19 -16.53 -0.12
C TRP A 140 10.67 -16.25 -0.42
N LYS A 141 11.57 -17.11 0.06
CA LYS A 141 13.01 -16.94 -0.11
C LYS A 141 13.66 -18.18 -0.70
N ARG A 142 14.63 -17.97 -1.60
CA ARG A 142 15.46 -19.02 -2.17
C ARG A 142 16.91 -18.58 -2.30
N LYS A 143 17.83 -19.46 -1.98
CA LYS A 143 19.24 -19.29 -2.29
C LYS A 143 19.56 -19.60 -3.75
N ALA A 144 20.59 -18.94 -4.28
CA ALA A 144 21.10 -19.23 -5.63
C ALA A 144 21.38 -20.72 -5.79
N SER A 145 20.87 -21.33 -6.89
CA SER A 145 21.06 -22.73 -7.20
C SER A 145 22.26 -22.96 -8.14
N CYS A 146 22.58 -21.98 -8.98
CA CYS A 146 23.68 -22.03 -9.96
C CYS A 146 24.44 -20.70 -9.97
N PRO A 147 25.29 -20.40 -8.95
CA PRO A 147 26.06 -19.16 -8.94
C PRO A 147 26.98 -19.07 -10.19
N GLY A 148 26.86 -17.94 -10.91
CA GLY A 148 27.65 -17.70 -12.14
C GLY A 148 26.98 -18.09 -13.46
N ASP A 149 25.74 -18.58 -13.42
CA ASP A 149 24.92 -18.76 -14.62
C ASP A 149 24.43 -17.38 -15.13
N PRO A 150 24.41 -17.12 -16.45
CA PRO A 150 23.98 -15.83 -17.03
C PRO A 150 22.46 -15.58 -16.99
N GLY A 151 21.66 -16.29 -16.18
CA GLY A 151 20.20 -16.15 -16.10
C GLY A 151 19.74 -14.72 -15.90
N ALA A 152 20.24 -14.04 -14.85
CA ALA A 152 19.90 -12.64 -14.59
C ALA A 152 20.44 -11.67 -15.66
N GLU A 153 21.54 -12.01 -16.34
CA GLU A 153 22.04 -11.22 -17.47
C GLU A 153 21.13 -11.32 -18.68
N ALA A 154 20.52 -12.47 -18.93
CA ALA A 154 19.51 -12.64 -19.98
C ALA A 154 18.27 -11.78 -19.71
N LEU A 155 17.87 -11.61 -18.43
CA LEU A 155 16.80 -10.69 -18.05
C LEU A 155 17.18 -9.23 -18.33
N ARG A 156 18.40 -8.80 -18.01
CA ARG A 156 18.88 -7.43 -18.27
C ARG A 156 18.91 -7.10 -19.75
N THR A 157 19.22 -8.07 -20.60
CA THR A 157 19.22 -7.89 -22.08
C THR A 157 17.82 -7.94 -22.70
N GLY A 158 16.78 -8.25 -21.90
CA GLY A 158 15.39 -8.26 -22.33
C GLY A 158 14.99 -9.43 -23.21
N GLN A 159 15.74 -10.55 -23.18
CA GLN A 159 15.48 -11.76 -23.97
C GLN A 159 15.75 -13.05 -23.18
N ALA A 160 15.08 -13.21 -22.05
CA ALA A 160 15.12 -14.48 -21.31
C ALA A 160 14.01 -15.43 -21.81
N SER A 161 14.41 -16.56 -22.41
CA SER A 161 13.45 -17.57 -22.87
C SER A 161 13.80 -18.94 -22.26
N PHE A 162 12.93 -19.41 -21.34
CA PHE A 162 13.05 -20.68 -20.63
C PHE A 162 11.67 -21.33 -20.51
N ALA A 163 11.61 -22.64 -20.47
CA ALA A 163 10.40 -23.44 -20.23
C ALA A 163 9.19 -23.05 -21.13
N GLY A 164 9.42 -22.55 -22.34
CA GLY A 164 8.35 -22.11 -23.26
C GLY A 164 7.83 -20.70 -22.97
N ILE A 165 8.39 -19.98 -22.00
CA ILE A 165 8.06 -18.59 -21.68
C ILE A 165 9.18 -17.66 -22.16
N THR A 166 8.82 -16.56 -22.80
CA THR A 166 9.74 -15.50 -23.23
C THR A 166 9.39 -14.20 -22.52
N ALA A 167 10.34 -13.64 -21.76
CA ALA A 167 10.21 -12.34 -21.12
C ALA A 167 10.59 -11.22 -22.08
N ARG A 168 9.81 -10.15 -22.12
CA ARG A 168 10.06 -8.96 -22.94
C ARG A 168 9.72 -7.69 -22.19
N LYS A 169 10.56 -6.65 -22.36
CA LYS A 169 10.22 -5.31 -21.86
C LYS A 169 9.01 -4.76 -22.61
N PRO A 170 8.00 -4.25 -21.92
CA PRO A 170 6.87 -3.58 -22.57
C PRO A 170 7.36 -2.35 -23.34
N SER A 171 6.98 -2.24 -24.61
CA SER A 171 7.37 -1.09 -25.46
C SER A 171 6.21 -0.10 -25.67
N PHE A 172 4.97 -0.52 -25.41
CA PHE A 172 3.76 0.26 -25.65
C PHE A 172 2.77 0.13 -24.48
N ASP A 173 1.88 1.08 -24.34
CA ASP A 173 0.83 1.09 -23.31
C ASP A 173 -0.09 -0.13 -23.38
N THR A 174 -0.31 -0.70 -24.57
CA THR A 174 -1.09 -1.92 -24.76
C THR A 174 -0.48 -3.13 -24.06
N ALA A 175 0.86 -3.21 -23.95
CA ALA A 175 1.54 -4.28 -23.22
C ALA A 175 1.35 -4.13 -21.69
N TYR A 176 1.46 -2.91 -21.18
CA TYR A 176 1.13 -2.62 -19.77
C TYR A 176 -0.35 -2.84 -19.46
N ALA A 177 -1.24 -2.51 -20.39
CA ALA A 177 -2.68 -2.78 -20.23
C ALA A 177 -2.98 -4.30 -20.16
N ALA A 178 -2.28 -5.11 -20.95
CA ALA A 178 -2.39 -6.57 -20.87
C ALA A 178 -1.90 -7.12 -19.53
N ALA A 179 -0.76 -6.62 -19.04
CA ALA A 179 -0.25 -6.99 -17.71
C ALA A 179 -1.22 -6.56 -16.59
N ALA A 180 -1.79 -5.34 -16.67
CA ALA A 180 -2.77 -4.84 -15.71
C ALA A 180 -4.03 -5.71 -15.67
N ALA A 181 -4.52 -6.14 -16.84
CA ALA A 181 -5.68 -7.04 -16.92
C ALA A 181 -5.40 -8.39 -16.25
N ILE A 182 -4.20 -8.97 -16.45
CA ILE A 182 -3.80 -10.22 -15.79
C ILE A 182 -3.73 -10.01 -14.26
N GLY A 183 -3.03 -8.96 -13.79
CA GLY A 183 -2.88 -8.70 -12.36
C GLY A 183 -4.21 -8.44 -11.66
N ASN A 184 -5.08 -7.61 -12.25
CA ASN A 184 -6.40 -7.34 -11.69
C ASN A 184 -7.30 -8.59 -11.69
N GLY A 185 -7.29 -9.40 -12.77
CA GLY A 185 -8.08 -10.62 -12.83
C GLY A 185 -7.74 -11.58 -11.69
N ILE A 186 -6.45 -11.78 -11.39
CA ILE A 186 -6.01 -12.60 -10.25
C ILE A 186 -6.53 -12.00 -8.94
N LEU A 187 -6.39 -10.68 -8.75
CA LEU A 187 -6.77 -10.02 -7.51
C LEU A 187 -8.28 -9.98 -7.30
N GLU A 188 -9.07 -9.81 -8.34
CA GLU A 188 -10.54 -9.88 -8.28
C GLU A 188 -11.04 -11.25 -7.82
N ASP A 189 -10.36 -12.33 -8.22
CA ASP A 189 -10.74 -13.69 -7.84
C ASP A 189 -10.35 -14.02 -6.38
N CYS A 190 -9.23 -13.50 -5.89
CA CYS A 190 -8.67 -13.92 -4.60
C CYS A 190 -8.71 -12.85 -3.50
N CYS A 191 -8.96 -11.58 -3.80
CA CYS A 191 -8.92 -10.49 -2.83
C CYS A 191 -10.24 -9.70 -2.75
N ASP A 192 -10.53 -9.22 -1.56
CA ASP A 192 -11.69 -8.37 -1.27
C ASP A 192 -11.28 -6.87 -1.23
N ILE A 193 -10.01 -6.61 -0.84
CA ILE A 193 -9.40 -5.28 -0.82
C ILE A 193 -8.02 -5.36 -1.48
N PHE A 194 -7.81 -4.58 -2.53
CA PHE A 194 -6.53 -4.53 -3.23
C PHE A 194 -6.35 -3.23 -4.01
N THR A 195 -5.09 -2.85 -4.25
CA THR A 195 -4.74 -1.75 -5.14
C THR A 195 -4.91 -2.19 -6.60
N GLN A 196 -5.62 -1.40 -7.39
CA GLN A 196 -5.84 -1.69 -8.81
C GLN A 196 -4.57 -1.40 -9.61
N ARG A 197 -4.29 -2.28 -10.57
CA ARG A 197 -3.22 -2.09 -11.55
C ARG A 197 -3.80 -1.39 -12.77
N ASP A 198 -3.19 -0.31 -13.18
CA ASP A 198 -3.42 0.35 -14.47
C ASP A 198 -2.09 0.57 -15.20
N VAL A 199 -2.15 1.17 -16.37
CA VAL A 199 -0.97 1.44 -17.18
C VAL A 199 0.00 2.38 -16.44
N TRP A 200 -0.51 3.37 -15.73
CA TRP A 200 0.33 4.31 -14.98
C TRP A 200 1.02 3.60 -13.79
N TYR A 201 0.27 2.81 -13.04
CA TYR A 201 0.77 2.01 -11.91
C TYR A 201 1.95 1.13 -12.36
N LEU A 202 1.78 0.35 -13.42
CA LEU A 202 2.81 -0.58 -13.88
C LEU A 202 4.01 0.12 -14.54
N LYS A 203 3.80 1.23 -15.22
CA LYS A 203 4.90 2.06 -15.74
C LYS A 203 5.72 2.69 -14.61
N ARG A 204 5.06 3.18 -13.59
CA ARG A 204 5.70 3.70 -12.40
C ARG A 204 6.51 2.62 -11.69
N LEU A 205 5.93 1.43 -11.50
CA LEU A 205 6.62 0.27 -10.90
C LEU A 205 7.84 -0.14 -11.73
N ALA A 206 7.74 -0.12 -13.06
CA ALA A 206 8.87 -0.37 -13.96
C ALA A 206 9.98 0.68 -13.78
N ALA A 207 9.62 1.97 -13.67
CA ALA A 207 10.58 3.05 -13.47
C ALA A 207 11.26 2.97 -12.09
N GLU A 208 10.53 2.56 -11.05
CA GLU A 208 11.05 2.28 -9.71
C GLU A 208 12.10 1.19 -9.73
N ASN A 209 11.75 0.02 -10.27
CA ASN A 209 12.68 -1.09 -10.40
C ASN A 209 13.93 -0.73 -11.20
N GLN A 210 13.78 0.07 -12.26
CA GLN A 210 14.93 0.54 -13.05
C GLN A 210 15.85 1.48 -12.24
N ALA A 211 15.29 2.28 -11.34
CA ALA A 211 16.09 3.10 -10.43
C ALA A 211 16.91 2.25 -9.44
N ASP A 212 16.42 1.04 -9.13
CA ASP A 212 17.05 0.06 -8.21
C ASP A 212 17.73 -1.09 -8.97
N GLY A 213 18.11 -0.87 -10.22
CA GLY A 213 18.90 -1.83 -11.01
C GLY A 213 18.14 -3.04 -11.55
N GLY A 214 16.81 -3.03 -11.49
CA GLY A 214 15.93 -4.09 -11.99
C GLY A 214 15.10 -3.69 -13.21
N ASP A 215 13.94 -4.32 -13.37
CA ASP A 215 13.04 -4.05 -14.50
C ASP A 215 11.61 -4.59 -14.29
N PHE A 216 10.78 -4.37 -15.29
CA PHE A 216 9.46 -4.95 -15.46
C PHE A 216 9.40 -5.70 -16.80
N MET A 217 9.01 -6.96 -16.76
CA MET A 217 8.90 -7.80 -17.96
C MET A 217 7.50 -8.37 -18.12
N LEU A 218 6.96 -8.34 -19.32
CA LEU A 218 5.79 -9.11 -19.71
C LEU A 218 6.25 -10.50 -20.18
N LEU A 219 5.57 -11.53 -19.70
CA LEU A 219 5.86 -12.95 -19.98
C LEU A 219 4.91 -13.43 -21.07
N TYR A 220 5.46 -14.01 -22.12
CA TYR A 220 4.73 -14.53 -23.26
C TYR A 220 4.90 -16.05 -23.37
N ALA A 221 3.78 -16.75 -23.51
CA ALA A 221 3.72 -18.10 -24.05
C ALA A 221 3.56 -18.06 -25.59
N GLU A 222 3.44 -19.22 -26.22
CA GLU A 222 3.27 -19.33 -27.68
C GLU A 222 2.00 -18.61 -28.18
N ASP A 223 0.93 -18.66 -27.40
CA ASP A 223 -0.41 -18.15 -27.74
C ASP A 223 -0.71 -16.74 -27.21
N GLY A 224 0.22 -16.12 -26.47
CA GLY A 224 0.05 -14.74 -26.04
C GLY A 224 0.66 -14.39 -24.67
N PRO A 225 0.21 -13.26 -24.06
CA PRO A 225 0.65 -12.87 -22.74
C PRO A 225 0.21 -13.88 -21.68
N ALA A 226 1.18 -14.43 -20.94
CA ALA A 226 0.98 -15.44 -19.90
C ALA A 226 1.08 -14.84 -18.49
N GLY A 227 1.76 -13.69 -18.34
CA GLY A 227 1.98 -13.06 -17.05
C GLY A 227 2.94 -11.88 -17.12
N TYR A 228 3.40 -11.43 -15.96
CA TYR A 228 4.46 -10.43 -15.85
C TYR A 228 5.29 -10.65 -14.59
N VAL A 229 6.48 -10.07 -14.58
CA VAL A 229 7.37 -10.03 -13.42
C VAL A 229 7.91 -8.62 -13.23
N SER A 230 7.93 -8.18 -11.97
CA SER A 230 8.45 -6.89 -11.51
C SER A 230 9.53 -7.16 -10.47
N PHE A 231 10.75 -6.69 -10.67
CA PHE A 231 11.89 -7.03 -9.83
C PHE A 231 12.96 -5.94 -9.78
N SER A 232 13.68 -5.85 -8.67
CA SER A 232 14.96 -5.14 -8.54
C SER A 232 16.10 -6.12 -8.30
N ILE A 233 17.35 -5.73 -8.63
CA ILE A 233 18.53 -6.57 -8.43
C ILE A 233 19.64 -5.71 -7.83
N GLU A 234 19.93 -5.96 -6.57
CA GLU A 234 21.11 -5.46 -5.88
C GLU A 234 22.03 -6.65 -5.53
N GLU A 235 22.21 -6.97 -4.25
CA GLU A 235 22.93 -8.17 -3.79
C GLU A 235 22.05 -9.42 -4.00
N GLU A 236 20.75 -9.33 -3.71
CA GLU A 236 19.73 -10.32 -4.01
C GLU A 236 18.74 -9.77 -5.05
N ALA A 237 17.94 -10.64 -5.64
CA ALA A 237 16.82 -10.25 -6.49
C ALA A 237 15.57 -10.15 -5.64
N GLU A 238 15.01 -8.94 -5.53
CA GLU A 238 13.70 -8.71 -4.93
C GLU A 238 12.64 -8.72 -6.04
N VAL A 239 11.74 -9.70 -6.00
CA VAL A 239 10.64 -9.83 -6.95
C VAL A 239 9.35 -9.38 -6.27
N ARG A 240 8.91 -8.16 -6.58
CA ARG A 240 7.74 -7.54 -5.96
C ARG A 240 6.42 -8.08 -6.47
N GLU A 241 6.35 -8.42 -7.75
CA GLU A 241 5.19 -9.05 -8.34
C GLU A 241 5.62 -10.10 -9.37
N LEU A 242 5.08 -11.31 -9.24
CA LEU A 242 5.09 -12.35 -10.25
C LEU A 242 3.65 -12.80 -10.44
N ALA A 243 3.00 -12.26 -11.47
CA ALA A 243 1.60 -12.52 -11.79
C ALA A 243 1.48 -13.32 -13.09
N PHE A 244 0.62 -14.33 -13.11
CA PHE A 244 0.44 -15.18 -14.29
C PHE A 244 -0.95 -15.82 -14.32
N LEU A 245 -1.42 -16.10 -15.52
CA LEU A 245 -2.66 -16.82 -15.73
C LEU A 245 -2.51 -18.27 -15.23
N PRO A 246 -3.54 -18.85 -14.58
CA PRO A 246 -3.45 -20.16 -13.92
C PRO A 246 -2.97 -21.30 -14.84
N GLU A 247 -3.36 -21.29 -16.12
CA GLU A 247 -2.96 -22.28 -17.11
C GLU A 247 -1.44 -22.29 -17.41
N TYR A 248 -0.73 -21.18 -17.11
CA TYR A 248 0.72 -21.06 -17.31
C TYR A 248 1.53 -21.22 -16.03
N GLU A 249 0.91 -21.46 -14.85
CA GLU A 249 1.60 -21.55 -13.56
C GLU A 249 2.87 -22.38 -13.64
N LYS A 250 2.76 -23.62 -14.14
CA LYS A 250 3.91 -24.53 -14.22
C LYS A 250 5.04 -24.00 -15.09
N CYS A 251 4.72 -23.42 -16.24
CA CYS A 251 5.73 -22.91 -17.19
C CYS A 251 6.37 -21.62 -16.64
N VAL A 252 5.56 -20.70 -16.08
CA VAL A 252 6.06 -19.45 -15.51
C VAL A 252 6.91 -19.70 -14.27
N CYS A 253 6.50 -20.61 -13.38
CA CYS A 253 7.31 -20.97 -12.22
C CYS A 253 8.64 -21.62 -12.62
N SER A 254 8.65 -22.50 -13.63
CA SER A 254 9.89 -23.07 -14.16
C SER A 254 10.78 -22.00 -14.78
N TRP A 255 10.20 -21.11 -15.59
CA TRP A 255 10.90 -19.96 -16.16
C TRP A 255 11.53 -19.09 -15.06
N PHE A 256 10.78 -18.75 -14.03
CA PHE A 256 11.23 -17.93 -12.90
C PHE A 256 12.42 -18.57 -12.17
N LEU A 257 12.34 -19.86 -11.88
CA LEU A 257 13.40 -20.58 -11.19
C LEU A 257 14.71 -20.64 -12.00
N GLU A 258 14.63 -20.70 -13.33
CA GLU A 258 15.78 -20.68 -14.24
C GLU A 258 16.31 -19.25 -14.43
N ALA A 259 15.42 -18.28 -14.65
CA ALA A 259 15.80 -16.89 -14.90
C ALA A 259 16.54 -16.22 -13.72
N PHE A 260 16.27 -16.65 -12.50
CA PHE A 260 16.92 -16.15 -11.27
C PHE A 260 17.82 -17.20 -10.61
N ALA A 261 18.30 -18.21 -11.35
CA ALA A 261 19.07 -19.33 -10.78
C ALA A 261 20.40 -18.89 -10.12
N ASP A 262 21.00 -17.84 -10.61
CA ASP A 262 22.29 -17.30 -10.15
C ASP A 262 22.19 -16.34 -8.96
N LYS A 263 20.98 -15.99 -8.51
CA LYS A 263 20.71 -15.02 -7.44
C LYS A 263 20.02 -15.66 -6.24
N ASP A 264 20.31 -15.12 -5.07
CA ASP A 264 19.40 -15.21 -3.94
C ASP A 264 18.14 -14.44 -4.31
N VAL A 265 16.97 -14.98 -3.99
CA VAL A 265 15.68 -14.39 -4.36
C VAL A 265 14.82 -14.18 -3.13
N LEU A 266 14.27 -12.98 -3.02
CA LEU A 266 13.15 -12.64 -2.20
C LEU A 266 11.95 -12.37 -3.11
N LEU A 267 10.90 -13.18 -3.01
CA LEU A 267 9.66 -13.04 -3.79
C LEU A 267 8.53 -12.65 -2.85
N LEU A 268 7.76 -11.64 -3.24
CA LEU A 268 6.46 -11.30 -2.66
C LEU A 268 5.38 -11.97 -3.52
N PRO A 269 4.94 -13.21 -3.17
CA PRO A 269 4.04 -13.95 -4.04
C PRO A 269 2.67 -13.29 -4.12
N MET A 270 2.07 -13.37 -5.30
CA MET A 270 0.65 -13.04 -5.47
C MET A 270 -0.21 -14.03 -4.67
N PRO A 271 -1.37 -13.61 -4.16
CA PRO A 271 -2.28 -14.48 -3.43
C PRO A 271 -2.65 -15.74 -4.21
N ASP A 272 -2.94 -16.83 -3.47
CA ASP A 272 -3.38 -18.14 -4.00
C ASP A 272 -2.38 -18.84 -4.96
N THR A 273 -1.10 -18.47 -4.94
CA THR A 273 -0.06 -19.14 -5.71
C THR A 273 0.41 -20.40 -4.99
N SER A 274 0.02 -21.58 -5.46
CA SER A 274 0.37 -22.86 -4.82
C SER A 274 1.85 -23.23 -4.94
N ALA A 275 2.55 -22.69 -5.92
CA ALA A 275 3.96 -22.97 -6.21
C ALA A 275 4.93 -22.41 -5.15
N PHE A 276 4.51 -21.44 -4.33
CA PHE A 276 5.34 -20.78 -3.33
C PHE A 276 4.72 -20.93 -1.92
N SER A 277 4.60 -22.16 -1.43
CA SER A 277 3.84 -22.50 -0.22
C SER A 277 4.62 -22.32 1.09
N ASP A 278 5.95 -22.30 1.05
CA ASP A 278 6.79 -22.11 2.25
C ASP A 278 7.12 -20.62 2.43
N VAL A 279 6.11 -19.86 2.88
CA VAL A 279 6.19 -18.41 3.05
C VAL A 279 6.29 -18.01 4.51
N GLN A 280 6.98 -16.90 4.78
CA GLN A 280 6.99 -16.22 6.06
C GLN A 280 6.11 -14.97 5.97
N LYS A 281 5.24 -14.76 6.98
CA LYS A 281 4.40 -13.56 7.04
C LYS A 281 5.11 -12.45 7.81
N HIS A 282 5.20 -11.29 7.19
CA HIS A 282 5.76 -10.09 7.81
C HIS A 282 4.71 -8.97 7.87
N PRO A 283 4.42 -8.40 9.05
CA PRO A 283 3.60 -7.20 9.16
C PRO A 283 4.26 -6.06 8.38
N VAL A 284 3.56 -5.48 7.40
CA VAL A 284 4.15 -4.43 6.56
C VAL A 284 3.29 -3.18 6.48
N ILE A 285 1.97 -3.29 6.43
CA ILE A 285 1.08 -2.13 6.27
C ILE A 285 0.30 -1.86 7.55
N MET A 286 0.38 -0.63 8.02
CA MET A 286 -0.51 -0.09 9.03
C MET A 286 -1.57 0.79 8.38
N GLY A 287 -2.78 0.69 8.89
CA GLY A 287 -3.91 1.52 8.49
C GLY A 287 -4.42 2.39 9.64
N ARG A 288 -5.27 3.38 9.31
CA ARG A 288 -5.94 4.28 10.25
C ARG A 288 -7.30 4.66 9.71
N ILE A 289 -8.37 4.42 10.47
CA ILE A 289 -9.72 4.89 10.11
C ILE A 289 -9.69 6.42 10.03
N ALA A 290 -10.08 6.98 8.89
CA ALA A 290 -10.20 8.41 8.70
C ALA A 290 -11.66 8.88 8.92
N HIS A 291 -12.63 8.25 8.28
CA HIS A 291 -14.05 8.59 8.43
C HIS A 291 -14.86 7.33 8.75
N LEU A 292 -15.29 7.20 10.00
CA LEU A 292 -15.92 5.98 10.50
C LEU A 292 -17.17 5.54 9.71
N PRO A 293 -18.12 6.44 9.37
CA PRO A 293 -19.27 6.01 8.56
C PRO A 293 -18.89 5.44 7.19
N ALA A 294 -17.91 6.04 6.52
CA ALA A 294 -17.43 5.52 5.24
C ALA A 294 -16.74 4.15 5.42
N PHE A 295 -15.93 4.01 6.47
CA PHE A 295 -15.26 2.75 6.80
C PHE A 295 -16.27 1.63 7.08
N LEU A 296 -17.22 1.84 7.98
CA LEU A 296 -18.23 0.83 8.31
C LEU A 296 -19.15 0.50 7.12
N SER A 297 -19.41 1.47 6.24
CA SER A 297 -20.28 1.27 5.08
C SER A 297 -19.63 0.46 3.96
N MET A 298 -18.30 0.40 3.89
CA MET A 298 -17.61 -0.42 2.89
C MET A 298 -17.54 -1.90 3.26
N LEU A 299 -17.67 -2.24 4.55
CA LEU A 299 -17.49 -3.60 5.05
C LEU A 299 -18.57 -4.56 4.51
N LYS A 300 -18.23 -5.84 4.45
CA LYS A 300 -19.11 -6.92 3.98
C LYS A 300 -19.12 -8.07 4.99
N PRO A 301 -19.87 -7.95 6.11
CA PRO A 301 -20.03 -9.05 7.05
C PRO A 301 -20.76 -10.22 6.39
N GLU A 302 -20.47 -11.45 6.88
CA GLU A 302 -21.07 -12.68 6.36
C GLU A 302 -22.55 -12.81 6.69
N GLU A 303 -23.03 -12.09 7.70
CA GLU A 303 -24.43 -12.11 8.16
C GLU A 303 -24.99 -10.69 8.30
N ASP A 304 -26.31 -10.58 8.34
CA ASP A 304 -26.96 -9.31 8.65
C ASP A 304 -26.56 -8.81 10.05
N VAL A 305 -26.25 -7.54 10.17
CA VAL A 305 -25.73 -6.92 11.40
C VAL A 305 -26.62 -5.77 11.85
N SER A 306 -26.81 -5.66 13.16
CA SER A 306 -27.33 -4.46 13.81
C SER A 306 -26.65 -4.30 15.17
N LEU A 307 -25.68 -3.40 15.24
CA LEU A 307 -24.85 -3.17 16.43
C LEU A 307 -24.75 -1.68 16.73
N VAL A 308 -24.68 -1.36 18.03
CA VAL A 308 -24.27 -0.03 18.51
C VAL A 308 -22.84 -0.11 18.99
N ILE A 309 -21.95 0.61 18.31
CA ILE A 309 -20.51 0.65 18.62
C ILE A 309 -20.19 1.99 19.23
N GLU A 310 -19.63 2.01 20.44
CA GLU A 310 -18.99 3.19 21.02
C GLU A 310 -17.52 3.21 20.61
N LEU A 311 -17.16 4.21 19.80
CA LEU A 311 -15.78 4.40 19.35
C LEU A 311 -15.10 5.53 20.10
N THR A 312 -13.85 5.33 20.48
CA THR A 312 -12.96 6.40 20.99
C THR A 312 -11.89 6.71 19.96
N ASP A 313 -11.75 7.98 19.60
CA ASP A 313 -10.76 8.49 18.66
C ASP A 313 -10.21 9.84 19.17
N ASP A 314 -8.94 9.85 19.59
CA ASP A 314 -8.29 11.01 20.19
C ASP A 314 -7.82 12.05 19.16
N ILE A 315 -7.79 11.70 17.86
CA ILE A 315 -7.28 12.57 16.77
C ILE A 315 -8.44 13.17 15.97
N ILE A 316 -9.43 12.33 15.61
CA ILE A 316 -10.58 12.70 14.80
C ILE A 316 -11.81 12.60 15.70
N ALA A 317 -12.13 13.70 16.37
CA ALA A 317 -13.23 13.74 17.34
C ALA A 317 -14.59 13.37 16.73
N GLU A 318 -14.77 13.63 15.45
CA GLU A 318 -15.96 13.30 14.68
C GLU A 318 -16.25 11.79 14.61
N ASN A 319 -15.22 10.95 14.74
CA ASN A 319 -15.37 9.49 14.80
C ASN A 319 -15.84 9.02 16.19
N SER A 320 -15.53 9.76 17.26
CA SER A 320 -15.85 9.37 18.65
C SER A 320 -17.34 9.38 18.93
N GLY A 321 -17.80 8.49 19.82
CA GLY A 321 -19.17 8.38 20.31
C GLY A 321 -19.88 7.11 19.81
N CYS A 322 -21.20 7.05 20.06
CA CYS A 322 -22.00 5.86 19.75
C CYS A 322 -22.53 5.91 18.31
N TRP A 323 -22.32 4.83 17.60
CA TRP A 323 -22.71 4.65 16.22
C TRP A 323 -23.54 3.39 16.03
N ARG A 324 -24.70 3.51 15.40
CA ARG A 324 -25.46 2.35 14.95
C ARG A 324 -24.92 1.89 13.60
N TRP A 325 -24.39 0.70 13.55
CA TRP A 325 -23.96 0.02 12.33
C TRP A 325 -24.95 -1.07 11.96
N THR A 326 -25.52 -0.97 10.78
CA THR A 326 -26.47 -1.94 10.24
C THR A 326 -25.99 -2.42 8.88
N CYS A 327 -26.02 -3.74 8.67
CA CYS A 327 -25.83 -4.37 7.38
C CYS A 327 -27.01 -5.27 7.10
N LYS A 328 -27.65 -5.06 5.98
CA LYS A 328 -28.77 -5.89 5.53
C LYS A 328 -28.66 -6.13 4.03
N ASP A 329 -28.81 -7.40 3.62
CA ASP A 329 -28.69 -7.81 2.23
C ASP A 329 -27.39 -7.28 1.57
N GLY A 330 -26.28 -7.28 2.30
CA GLY A 330 -24.95 -6.81 1.85
C GLY A 330 -24.81 -5.27 1.74
N VAL A 331 -25.80 -4.49 2.17
CA VAL A 331 -25.74 -3.02 2.23
C VAL A 331 -25.51 -2.58 3.67
N CYS A 332 -24.34 -2.01 3.93
CA CYS A 332 -23.97 -1.51 5.25
C CYS A 332 -24.16 0.01 5.35
N ARG A 333 -24.59 0.47 6.53
CA ARG A 333 -24.75 1.88 6.88
C ARG A 333 -24.33 2.13 8.31
N ALA A 334 -23.79 3.31 8.56
CA ALA A 334 -23.47 3.76 9.90
C ALA A 334 -24.05 5.16 10.13
N GLU A 335 -24.74 5.35 11.25
CA GLU A 335 -25.34 6.61 11.67
C GLU A 335 -25.14 6.83 13.18
N ARG A 336 -25.29 8.05 13.65
CA ARG A 336 -25.24 8.32 15.09
C ARG A 336 -26.34 7.55 15.80
N ALA A 337 -25.99 6.84 16.86
CA ALA A 337 -26.97 6.15 17.70
C ALA A 337 -27.80 7.15 18.50
N GLY A 338 -29.02 6.78 18.87
CA GLY A 338 -29.89 7.60 19.71
C GLY A 338 -29.35 7.75 21.14
N GLU A 339 -29.70 8.85 21.81
CA GLU A 339 -29.19 9.20 23.16
C GLU A 339 -29.40 8.12 24.24
N ASN A 340 -30.39 7.25 24.07
CA ASN A 340 -30.73 6.20 25.03
C ASN A 340 -30.24 4.81 24.63
N GLU A 341 -29.51 4.68 23.52
CA GLU A 341 -29.01 3.40 23.08
C GLU A 341 -27.71 3.07 23.81
N LYS A 342 -27.69 1.86 24.34
CA LYS A 342 -26.48 1.35 24.99
C LYS A 342 -25.57 0.70 23.95
N PRO A 343 -24.26 0.93 24.03
CA PRO A 343 -23.33 0.26 23.13
C PRO A 343 -23.31 -1.25 23.40
N ASP A 344 -23.35 -2.02 22.33
CA ASP A 344 -23.09 -3.46 22.35
C ASP A 344 -21.59 -3.74 22.45
N LEU A 345 -20.76 -2.81 21.98
CA LEU A 345 -19.32 -2.92 21.90
C LEU A 345 -18.65 -1.57 22.07
N CYS A 346 -17.60 -1.48 22.92
CA CYS A 346 -16.78 -0.28 23.12
C CYS A 346 -15.36 -0.57 22.65
N LEU A 347 -14.85 0.22 21.67
CA LEU A 347 -13.58 -0.02 21.01
C LEU A 347 -12.77 1.26 20.77
N GLY A 348 -11.46 1.11 20.72
CA GLY A 348 -10.58 2.06 20.06
C GLY A 348 -10.64 1.93 18.53
N ALA A 349 -10.29 3.01 17.82
CA ALA A 349 -10.29 3.00 16.35
C ALA A 349 -9.32 1.97 15.76
N ALA A 350 -8.19 1.71 16.43
CA ALA A 350 -7.21 0.71 16.02
C ALA A 350 -7.75 -0.72 16.14
N ASP A 351 -8.44 -1.04 17.25
CA ASP A 351 -9.00 -2.37 17.48
C ASP A 351 -10.11 -2.68 16.48
N LEU A 352 -11.00 -1.71 16.24
CA LEU A 352 -12.05 -1.83 15.23
C LEU A 352 -11.47 -2.07 13.84
N LEU A 353 -10.44 -1.32 13.48
CA LEU A 353 -9.77 -1.46 12.19
C LEU A 353 -9.19 -2.87 12.00
N GLN A 354 -8.44 -3.37 13.00
CA GLN A 354 -7.80 -4.68 12.92
C GLN A 354 -8.80 -5.83 12.81
N MET A 355 -9.88 -5.80 13.59
CA MET A 355 -10.95 -6.79 13.50
C MET A 355 -11.66 -6.75 12.14
N ALA A 356 -11.99 -5.55 11.67
CA ALA A 356 -12.71 -5.36 10.41
C ALA A 356 -11.87 -5.75 9.19
N MET A 357 -10.54 -5.58 9.27
CA MET A 357 -9.60 -5.97 8.22
C MET A 357 -9.12 -7.43 8.35
N GLY A 358 -9.66 -8.20 9.29
CA GLY A 358 -9.31 -9.60 9.47
C GLY A 358 -7.88 -9.85 9.99
N TYR A 359 -7.22 -8.82 10.53
CA TYR A 359 -5.87 -8.92 11.09
C TYR A 359 -5.87 -9.55 12.50
N THR A 360 -6.93 -9.31 13.26
CA THR A 360 -7.18 -9.93 14.56
C THR A 360 -8.55 -10.62 14.58
N GLU A 361 -8.72 -11.60 15.45
CA GLU A 361 -10.00 -12.26 15.65
C GLU A 361 -11.04 -11.26 16.19
N PRO A 362 -12.27 -11.28 15.66
CA PRO A 362 -13.31 -10.38 16.10
C PRO A 362 -13.78 -10.69 17.53
N ALA A 363 -13.87 -9.66 18.38
CA ALA A 363 -14.49 -9.76 19.70
C ALA A 363 -16.02 -9.78 19.57
N ALA A 364 -16.70 -10.73 20.21
CA ALA A 364 -18.17 -10.75 20.21
C ALA A 364 -18.73 -9.47 20.85
N PRO A 365 -19.78 -8.87 20.27
CA PRO A 365 -20.64 -9.36 19.20
C PRO A 365 -20.24 -8.89 17.78
N PHE A 366 -19.00 -8.42 17.54
CA PHE A 366 -18.55 -8.01 16.20
C PHE A 366 -18.60 -9.20 15.23
N PRO A 367 -19.18 -9.05 14.03
CA PRO A 367 -19.35 -10.17 13.10
C PRO A 367 -18.03 -10.59 12.46
N LYS A 368 -17.97 -11.79 11.93
CA LYS A 368 -16.90 -12.18 11.03
C LYS A 368 -17.04 -11.44 9.71
N ILE A 369 -15.92 -10.91 9.25
CA ILE A 369 -15.80 -10.26 7.95
C ILE A 369 -14.74 -11.02 7.18
N LYS A 370 -15.12 -11.56 6.02
CA LYS A 370 -14.12 -12.09 5.09
C LYS A 370 -13.40 -10.92 4.46
N CYS A 371 -12.13 -10.79 4.74
CA CYS A 371 -11.32 -9.69 4.26
C CYS A 371 -9.95 -10.21 3.82
N ARG A 372 -9.83 -10.51 2.52
CA ARG A 372 -8.57 -10.89 1.89
C ARG A 372 -7.96 -9.64 1.29
N ILE A 373 -6.78 -9.28 1.74
CA ILE A 373 -6.13 -8.01 1.40
C ILE A 373 -4.85 -8.26 0.61
N MET A 374 -4.62 -7.46 -0.43
CA MET A 374 -3.34 -7.34 -1.11
C MET A 374 -2.98 -5.86 -1.29
N ILE A 375 -2.00 -5.41 -0.53
CA ILE A 375 -1.44 -4.05 -0.59
C ILE A 375 0.07 -4.18 -0.72
N ASN A 376 0.58 -3.88 -1.91
CA ASN A 376 1.99 -4.07 -2.26
C ASN A 376 2.69 -2.73 -2.61
N GLU A 377 2.18 -1.64 -2.10
CA GLU A 377 2.81 -0.32 -2.20
C GLU A 377 3.89 -0.21 -1.12
N ILE A 378 5.11 -0.53 -1.52
CA ILE A 378 6.32 -0.44 -0.69
C ILE A 378 7.22 0.60 -1.39
N VAL A 379 7.42 1.77 -0.79
CA VAL A 379 8.31 2.83 -1.27
C VAL A 379 9.34 3.13 -0.19
#